data_a96f5a2aa39f4d36a08d1e2b3cd7b03d
#
_entry.id   a96f5a2aa39f4d36a08d1e2b3cd7b03d
#
_cell.length_a   1.000
_cell.length_b   1.000
_cell.length_c   1.000
_cell.angle_alpha   90.00
_cell.angle_beta   90.00
_cell.angle_gamma   90.00
#
_symmetry.space_group_name_H-M   'P 1'
#
loop_
_entity.id
_entity.type
_entity.pdbx_description
1 polymer ?
#
loop_
_entity_poly.entity_id
_entity_poly.type
_entity_poly.pdbx_seq_one_letter_code
_entity_poly.pdbx_strand_id
1 'polypeptide(L)'
;IEQYTRTLFEEGTRIARERGLILVDTKYEFGKKDGKVILIDEIHTPDSSRYFYLEGYEERQAKGEPQRQLSKEFVRQWLIEQGFQGKAGQKMPTITPEYAASVSDRYIELYEHITGKTFVKEQTQDLAKRIENNLLAFLKK
;
A
#
# COMPACT_ATOMS: atom_id res chain seq x y z
N ILE A 1 -14.28 -18.86 -0.30
CA ILE A 1 -13.31 -17.82 0.13
C ILE A 1 -11.88 -18.33 -0.05
N GLU A 2 -11.49 -19.49 0.50
CA GLU A 2 -10.11 -19.99 0.45
C GLU A 2 -9.54 -20.02 -0.99
N GLN A 3 -10.29 -20.59 -1.95
CA GLN A 3 -9.87 -20.64 -3.34
C GLN A 3 -9.59 -19.22 -3.91
N TYR A 4 -10.49 -18.27 -3.67
CA TYR A 4 -10.30 -16.88 -4.11
C TYR A 4 -9.06 -16.26 -3.46
N THR A 5 -8.87 -16.44 -2.15
CA THR A 5 -7.70 -15.96 -1.42
C THR A 5 -6.40 -16.48 -2.04
N ARG A 6 -6.31 -17.77 -2.31
CA ARG A 6 -5.12 -18.39 -2.93
C ARG A 6 -4.86 -17.84 -4.32
N THR A 7 -5.88 -17.81 -5.18
CA THR A 7 -5.75 -17.28 -6.55
C THR A 7 -5.29 -15.83 -6.57
N LEU A 8 -5.88 -14.98 -5.72
CA LEU A 8 -5.49 -13.55 -5.61
C LEU A 8 -4.06 -13.40 -5.10
N PHE A 9 -3.66 -14.19 -4.11
CA PHE A 9 -2.31 -14.12 -3.55
C PHE A 9 -1.25 -14.64 -4.54
N GLU A 10 -1.52 -15.71 -5.25
CA GLU A 10 -0.65 -16.27 -6.28
C GLU A 10 -0.43 -15.27 -7.42
N GLU A 11 -1.51 -14.65 -7.91
CA GLU A 11 -1.42 -13.64 -8.98
C GLU A 11 -0.72 -12.37 -8.50
N GLY A 12 -1.02 -11.89 -7.29
CA GLY A 12 -0.32 -10.76 -6.70
C GLY A 12 1.18 -11.03 -6.49
N THR A 13 1.54 -12.24 -6.09
CA THR A 13 2.94 -12.68 -5.95
C THR A 13 3.65 -12.72 -7.31
N ARG A 14 2.99 -13.21 -8.35
CA ARG A 14 3.53 -13.24 -9.71
C ARG A 14 3.83 -11.83 -10.20
N ILE A 15 2.86 -10.93 -10.10
CA ILE A 15 3.00 -9.52 -10.52
C ILE A 15 4.13 -8.83 -9.73
N ALA A 16 4.17 -9.01 -8.41
CA ALA A 16 5.18 -8.42 -7.57
C ALA A 16 6.60 -8.88 -7.99
N ARG A 17 6.79 -10.18 -8.22
CA ARG A 17 8.09 -10.74 -8.66
C ARG A 17 8.57 -10.16 -9.98
N GLU A 18 7.70 -9.99 -10.96
CA GLU A 18 8.03 -9.36 -12.25
C GLU A 18 8.45 -7.90 -12.10
N ARG A 19 8.12 -7.29 -10.96
CA ARG A 19 8.45 -5.92 -10.59
C ARG A 19 9.58 -5.78 -9.57
N GLY A 20 10.32 -6.88 -9.31
CA GLY A 20 11.42 -6.86 -8.35
C GLY A 20 10.99 -6.81 -6.89
N LEU A 21 9.75 -7.19 -6.59
CA LEU A 21 9.18 -7.20 -5.26
C LEU A 21 8.74 -8.60 -4.83
N ILE A 22 8.60 -8.79 -3.53
CA ILE A 22 8.02 -9.97 -2.88
C ILE A 22 6.76 -9.51 -2.17
N LEU A 23 5.59 -10.02 -2.55
CA LEU A 23 4.37 -9.88 -1.77
C LEU A 23 4.47 -10.80 -0.55
N VAL A 24 4.62 -10.23 0.63
CA VAL A 24 4.86 -10.98 1.88
C VAL A 24 3.57 -11.48 2.48
N ASP A 25 2.65 -10.59 2.67
CA ASP A 25 1.31 -10.85 3.18
C ASP A 25 0.33 -9.76 2.74
N THR A 26 -0.95 -10.08 2.89
CA THR A 26 -2.04 -9.19 2.52
C THR A 26 -3.31 -9.55 3.28
N LYS A 27 -4.23 -8.61 3.35
CA LYS A 27 -5.58 -8.80 3.86
C LYS A 27 -6.57 -8.76 2.69
N TYR A 28 -7.50 -9.71 2.65
CA TYR A 28 -8.64 -9.70 1.74
C TYR A 28 -9.95 -9.67 2.51
N GLU A 29 -10.90 -8.93 2.01
CA GLU A 29 -12.27 -8.92 2.52
C GLU A 29 -13.24 -9.44 1.47
N PHE A 30 -14.18 -10.28 1.91
CA PHE A 30 -15.18 -10.87 1.04
C PHE A 30 -16.58 -10.60 1.58
N GLY A 31 -17.48 -10.24 0.68
CA GLY A 31 -18.90 -10.12 0.94
C GLY A 31 -19.68 -11.23 0.25
N LYS A 32 -20.98 -11.33 0.55
CA LYS A 32 -21.91 -12.21 -0.15
C LYS A 32 -23.08 -11.39 -0.69
N LYS A 33 -23.31 -11.46 -2.00
CA LYS A 33 -24.43 -10.84 -2.70
C LYS A 33 -25.12 -11.84 -3.59
N ASP A 34 -26.42 -11.97 -3.47
CA ASP A 34 -27.24 -12.89 -4.27
C ASP A 34 -26.68 -14.34 -4.30
N GLY A 35 -26.24 -14.82 -3.14
CA GLY A 35 -25.66 -16.15 -3.00
C GLY A 35 -24.21 -16.30 -3.47
N LYS A 36 -23.63 -15.29 -4.14
CA LYS A 36 -22.26 -15.29 -4.67
C LYS A 36 -21.29 -14.59 -3.72
N VAL A 37 -20.12 -15.18 -3.57
CA VAL A 37 -19.00 -14.52 -2.87
C VAL A 37 -18.37 -13.50 -3.83
N ILE A 38 -18.19 -12.30 -3.34
CA ILE A 38 -17.54 -11.20 -4.06
C ILE A 38 -16.38 -10.64 -3.23
N LEU A 39 -15.31 -10.25 -3.90
CA LEU A 39 -14.23 -9.49 -3.28
C LEU A 39 -14.75 -8.08 -2.99
N ILE A 40 -14.51 -7.61 -1.77
CA ILE A 40 -14.78 -6.24 -1.33
C ILE A 40 -13.52 -5.64 -0.73
N ASP A 41 -13.50 -4.31 -0.60
CA ASP A 41 -12.32 -3.59 -0.12
C ASP A 41 -11.12 -3.66 -1.09
N GLU A 42 -10.05 -2.98 -0.71
CA GLU A 42 -8.80 -2.89 -1.48
C GLU A 42 -7.98 -4.18 -1.46
N ILE A 43 -7.19 -4.40 -2.52
CA ILE A 43 -6.21 -5.49 -2.57
C ILE A 43 -4.83 -4.97 -2.97
N HIS A 44 -3.80 -5.58 -2.37
CA HIS A 44 -2.40 -5.38 -2.76
C HIS A 44 -1.91 -3.92 -2.70
N THR A 45 -2.59 -3.07 -1.93
CA THR A 45 -2.15 -1.70 -1.66
C THR A 45 -1.12 -1.66 -0.54
N PRO A 46 -0.37 -0.56 -0.37
CA PRO A 46 0.59 -0.44 0.74
C PRO A 46 -0.08 -0.46 2.12
N ASP A 47 -1.39 -0.23 2.18
CA ASP A 47 -2.16 -0.29 3.43
C ASP A 47 -2.61 -1.70 3.77
N SER A 48 -3.07 -2.47 2.78
CA SER A 48 -3.53 -3.84 2.96
C SER A 48 -2.42 -4.89 2.91
N SER A 49 -1.22 -4.56 2.42
CA SER A 49 -0.17 -5.51 2.08
C SER A 49 1.22 -5.04 2.50
N ARG A 50 2.13 -6.01 2.71
CA ARG A 50 3.56 -5.76 2.84
C ARG A 50 4.30 -6.28 1.64
N TYR A 51 5.28 -5.48 1.18
CA TYR A 51 6.19 -5.85 0.11
C TYR A 51 7.62 -5.71 0.59
N PHE A 52 8.45 -6.71 0.26
CA PHE A 52 9.89 -6.61 0.37
C PHE A 52 10.50 -6.41 -1.01
N TYR A 53 11.66 -5.74 -1.07
CA TYR A 53 12.46 -5.76 -2.28
C TYR A 53 13.04 -7.15 -2.48
N LEU A 54 12.97 -7.65 -3.72
CA LEU A 54 13.57 -8.93 -4.08
C LEU A 54 15.10 -8.86 -4.01
N GLU A 55 15.65 -7.71 -4.42
CA GLU A 55 17.08 -7.44 -4.35
C GLU A 55 17.58 -7.43 -2.89
N GLY A 56 18.59 -8.26 -2.62
CA GLY A 56 19.20 -8.38 -1.29
C GLY A 56 18.36 -9.13 -0.26
N TYR A 57 17.20 -9.68 -0.64
CA TYR A 57 16.33 -10.40 0.31
C TYR A 57 17.04 -11.60 0.93
N GLU A 58 17.63 -12.48 0.11
CA GLU A 58 18.27 -13.71 0.57
C GLU A 58 19.47 -13.42 1.50
N GLU A 59 20.28 -12.42 1.13
CA GLU A 59 21.44 -12.02 1.91
C GLU A 59 21.05 -11.50 3.29
N ARG A 60 20.04 -10.62 3.36
CA ARG A 60 19.52 -10.10 4.62
C ARG A 60 18.88 -11.20 5.46
N GLN A 61 18.14 -12.10 4.83
CA GLN A 61 17.53 -13.24 5.50
C GLN A 61 18.59 -14.14 6.14
N ALA A 62 19.67 -14.45 5.42
CA ALA A 62 20.77 -15.27 5.92
C ALA A 62 21.51 -14.61 7.11
N LYS A 63 21.58 -13.28 7.13
CA LYS A 63 22.21 -12.49 8.21
C LYS A 63 21.28 -12.18 9.38
N GLY A 64 19.97 -12.49 9.28
CA GLY A 64 18.97 -12.09 10.27
C GLY A 64 18.74 -10.58 10.33
N GLU A 65 19.05 -9.85 9.23
CA GLU A 65 18.86 -8.41 9.13
C GLU A 65 17.40 -8.06 8.76
N PRO A 66 16.91 -6.89 9.18
CA PRO A 66 15.59 -6.39 8.74
C PRO A 66 15.52 -6.26 7.23
N GLN A 67 14.41 -6.69 6.64
CA GLN A 67 14.18 -6.56 5.19
C GLN A 67 13.85 -5.11 4.79
N ARG A 68 14.29 -4.72 3.61
CA ARG A 68 13.84 -3.48 2.99
C ARG A 68 12.38 -3.66 2.54
N GLN A 69 11.51 -2.74 2.93
CA GLN A 69 10.08 -2.92 2.70
C GLN A 69 9.37 -1.65 2.22
N LEU A 70 8.29 -1.87 1.48
CA LEU A 70 7.30 -0.89 1.04
C LEU A 70 5.96 -1.26 1.67
N SER A 71 5.58 -0.60 2.76
CA SER A 71 4.33 -0.81 3.49
C SER A 71 4.17 0.28 4.55
N LYS A 72 3.01 0.36 5.19
CA LYS A 72 2.79 1.27 6.33
C LYS A 72 3.60 0.93 7.59
N GLU A 73 4.26 -0.23 7.63
CA GLU A 73 5.04 -0.67 8.79
C GLU A 73 6.16 0.30 9.15
N PHE A 74 6.73 1.00 8.16
CA PHE A 74 7.77 2.00 8.45
C PHE A 74 7.23 3.20 9.25
N VAL A 75 5.96 3.57 9.08
CA VAL A 75 5.32 4.62 9.89
C VAL A 75 5.17 4.13 11.33
N ARG A 76 4.75 2.86 11.50
CA ARG A 76 4.65 2.23 12.81
C ARG A 76 6.00 2.16 13.52
N GLN A 77 7.05 1.77 12.81
CA GLN A 77 8.43 1.74 13.32
C GLN A 77 8.87 3.13 13.79
N TRP A 78 8.67 4.15 12.95
CA TRP A 78 8.99 5.53 13.31
C TRP A 78 8.23 5.99 14.57
N LEU A 79 6.94 5.69 14.66
CA LEU A 79 6.15 6.01 15.86
C LEU A 79 6.73 5.36 17.12
N ILE A 80 7.15 4.09 17.03
CA ILE A 80 7.77 3.37 18.13
C ILE A 80 9.10 4.02 18.53
N GLU A 81 9.94 4.40 17.57
CA GLU A 81 11.20 5.11 17.80
C GLU A 81 10.99 6.47 18.46
N GLN A 82 9.86 7.15 18.16
CA GLN A 82 9.44 8.39 18.84
C GLN A 82 8.75 8.13 20.20
N GLY A 83 8.74 6.88 20.69
CA GLY A 83 8.15 6.52 21.98
C GLY A 83 6.64 6.37 21.97
N PHE A 84 6.00 6.32 20.80
CA PHE A 84 4.55 6.20 20.68
C PHE A 84 4.13 4.81 20.18
N GLN A 85 3.31 4.14 20.98
CA GLN A 85 2.74 2.81 20.66
C GLN A 85 1.21 2.78 20.82
N GLY A 86 0.57 3.94 20.95
CA GLY A 86 -0.88 4.04 21.17
C GLY A 86 -1.34 3.66 22.58
N LYS A 87 -0.42 3.60 23.57
CA LYS A 87 -0.76 3.27 24.95
C LYS A 87 -1.29 4.51 25.69
N ALA A 88 -2.10 4.27 26.72
CA ALA A 88 -2.61 5.36 27.56
C ALA A 88 -1.45 6.21 28.14
N GLY A 89 -1.62 7.52 28.14
CA GLY A 89 -0.62 8.48 28.64
C GLY A 89 0.52 8.82 27.66
N GLN A 90 0.62 8.15 26.53
CA GLN A 90 1.58 8.52 25.48
C GLN A 90 1.07 9.70 24.66
N LYS A 91 1.97 10.60 24.28
CA LYS A 91 1.66 11.72 23.40
C LYS A 91 2.12 11.39 21.98
N MET A 92 1.23 11.55 21.01
CA MET A 92 1.57 11.36 19.61
C MET A 92 2.64 12.35 19.17
N PRO A 93 3.73 11.93 18.52
CA PRO A 93 4.75 12.83 17.99
C PRO A 93 4.18 13.71 16.88
N THR A 94 4.80 14.87 16.70
CA THR A 94 4.44 15.77 15.60
C THR A 94 4.95 15.20 14.28
N ILE A 95 4.05 14.99 13.34
CA ILE A 95 4.40 14.59 11.97
C ILE A 95 4.83 15.87 11.23
N THR A 96 6.13 15.97 10.89
CA THR A 96 6.63 17.11 10.12
C THR A 96 6.23 17.01 8.64
N PRO A 97 6.18 18.15 7.91
CA PRO A 97 5.93 18.13 6.46
C PRO A 97 6.91 17.26 5.69
N GLU A 98 8.19 17.24 6.09
CA GLU A 98 9.25 16.45 5.47
C GLU A 98 9.01 14.96 5.67
N TYR A 99 8.60 14.57 6.88
CA TYR A 99 8.25 13.18 7.15
C TYR A 99 6.99 12.75 6.38
N ALA A 100 5.96 13.58 6.34
CA ALA A 100 4.77 13.32 5.54
C ALA A 100 5.09 13.17 4.04
N ALA A 101 6.01 13.98 3.50
CA ALA A 101 6.49 13.85 2.14
C ALA A 101 7.20 12.50 1.92
N SER A 102 8.09 12.09 2.83
CA SER A 102 8.80 10.81 2.73
C SER A 102 7.86 9.59 2.78
N VAL A 103 6.74 9.70 3.51
CA VAL A 103 5.66 8.69 3.50
C VAL A 103 5.02 8.62 2.11
N SER A 104 4.65 9.77 1.55
CA SER A 104 4.05 9.86 0.21
C SER A 104 4.97 9.29 -0.87
N ASP A 105 6.26 9.59 -0.80
CA ASP A 105 7.24 9.09 -1.77
C ASP A 105 7.31 7.55 -1.79
N ARG A 106 7.22 6.90 -0.63
CA ARG A 106 7.19 5.43 -0.56
C ARG A 106 5.91 4.83 -1.14
N TYR A 107 4.77 5.49 -0.99
CA TYR A 107 3.52 5.06 -1.62
C TYR A 107 3.58 5.22 -3.14
N ILE A 108 4.16 6.32 -3.61
CA ILE A 108 4.41 6.56 -5.03
C ILE A 108 5.36 5.50 -5.58
N GLU A 109 6.46 5.22 -4.89
CA GLU A 109 7.42 4.20 -5.28
C GLU A 109 6.75 2.84 -5.47
N LEU A 110 5.92 2.39 -4.52
CA LEU A 110 5.19 1.14 -4.66
C LEU A 110 4.23 1.17 -5.86
N TYR A 111 3.49 2.27 -6.04
CA TYR A 111 2.61 2.45 -7.19
C TYR A 111 3.37 2.28 -8.51
N GLU A 112 4.51 2.94 -8.65
CA GLU A 112 5.33 2.89 -9.86
C GLU A 112 5.91 1.49 -10.10
N HIS A 113 6.38 0.82 -9.06
CA HIS A 113 6.83 -0.57 -9.16
C HIS A 113 5.72 -1.50 -9.64
N ILE A 114 4.58 -1.53 -8.95
CA ILE A 114 3.50 -2.49 -9.25
C ILE A 114 2.83 -2.21 -10.58
N THR A 115 2.56 -0.95 -10.91
CA THR A 115 1.86 -0.58 -12.14
C THR A 115 2.78 -0.48 -13.35
N GLY A 116 4.08 -0.23 -13.13
CA GLY A 116 5.03 0.12 -14.18
C GLY A 116 4.77 1.48 -14.83
N LYS A 117 4.00 2.34 -14.16
CA LYS A 117 3.61 3.68 -14.64
C LYS A 117 4.21 4.74 -13.74
N THR A 118 4.69 5.83 -14.32
CA THR A 118 5.11 7.01 -13.56
C THR A 118 3.89 7.65 -12.89
N PHE A 119 4.01 7.95 -11.61
CA PHE A 119 2.99 8.66 -10.86
C PHE A 119 2.99 10.14 -11.26
N VAL A 120 1.86 10.62 -11.75
CA VAL A 120 1.66 12.03 -12.07
C VAL A 120 0.85 12.67 -10.95
N LYS A 121 1.50 13.54 -10.18
CA LYS A 121 0.84 14.27 -9.11
C LYS A 121 -0.14 15.30 -9.69
N GLU A 122 -1.40 15.07 -9.47
CA GLU A 122 -2.46 15.99 -9.88
C GLU A 122 -2.38 17.30 -9.08
N GLN A 123 -2.72 18.39 -9.75
CA GLN A 123 -2.87 19.67 -9.07
C GLN A 123 -4.13 19.65 -8.19
N THR A 124 -3.94 19.97 -6.91
CA THR A 124 -5.03 19.99 -5.94
C THR A 124 -5.75 21.35 -5.85
N GLN A 125 -5.29 22.34 -6.61
CA GLN A 125 -5.99 23.62 -6.72
C GLN A 125 -7.38 23.38 -7.34
N ASP A 126 -8.41 23.87 -6.65
CA ASP A 126 -9.81 23.73 -7.06
C ASP A 126 -10.28 22.28 -7.26
N LEU A 127 -10.03 21.45 -6.25
CA LEU A 127 -10.41 20.03 -6.25
C LEU A 127 -11.91 19.84 -6.53
N ALA A 128 -12.77 20.68 -5.97
CA ALA A 128 -14.22 20.59 -6.14
C ALA A 128 -14.61 20.74 -7.61
N LYS A 129 -14.05 21.72 -8.30
CA LYS A 129 -14.32 21.95 -9.73
C LYS A 129 -13.78 20.83 -10.63
N ARG A 130 -12.62 20.24 -10.26
CA ARG A 130 -12.09 19.07 -10.97
C ARG A 130 -13.05 17.88 -10.85
N ILE A 131 -13.55 17.60 -9.65
CA ILE A 131 -14.55 16.53 -9.41
C ILE A 131 -15.81 16.79 -10.24
N GLU A 132 -16.35 18.00 -10.19
CA GLU A 132 -17.53 18.39 -10.97
C GLU A 132 -17.30 18.16 -12.47
N ASN A 133 -16.19 18.66 -13.01
CA ASN A 133 -15.86 18.50 -14.43
C ASN A 133 -15.75 17.03 -14.84
N ASN A 134 -15.12 16.20 -14.01
CA ASN A 134 -14.98 14.76 -14.27
C ASN A 134 -16.34 14.05 -14.25
N LEU A 135 -17.21 14.39 -13.30
CA LEU A 135 -18.58 13.86 -13.23
C LEU A 135 -19.40 14.27 -14.45
N LEU A 136 -19.37 15.56 -14.82
CA LEU A 136 -20.09 16.06 -16.00
C LEU A 136 -19.59 15.42 -17.30
N ALA A 137 -18.28 15.20 -17.43
CA ALA A 137 -17.71 14.51 -18.58
C ALA A 137 -18.13 13.04 -18.65
N PHE A 138 -18.24 12.36 -17.51
CA PHE A 138 -18.72 10.99 -17.44
C PHE A 138 -20.21 10.85 -17.79
N LEU A 139 -21.05 11.74 -17.28
CA LEU A 139 -22.51 11.74 -17.49
C LEU A 139 -22.92 12.12 -18.92
N LYS A 140 -22.00 12.72 -19.71
CA LYS A 140 -22.23 13.05 -21.13
C LYS A 140 -21.88 11.91 -22.09
N LYS A 141 -21.38 10.80 -21.60
CA LYS A 141 -21.10 9.57 -22.37
C LYS A 141 -22.34 8.69 -22.40
#